data_9a1e95378427fbd97b13281cd0959789
#
_entry.id   9a1e95378427fbd97b13281cd0959789
#
_cell.length_a   1.000
_cell.length_b   1.000
_cell.length_c   1.000
_cell.angle_alpha   90.00
_cell.angle_beta   90.00
_cell.angle_gamma   90.00
#
_symmetry.space_group_name_H-M   'P 1'
#
loop_
_entity.id
_entity.type
_entity.pdbx_description
1 polymer ?
#
loop_
_entity_poly.entity_id
_entity_poly.type
_entity_poly.pdbx_seq_one_letter_code
_entity_poly.pdbx_strand_id
1 'polypeptide(L)'
;MADHAPHQTGRAPRWTRNSLQRRKRLRTTIAVACLLPIGFACSSSARETSDTPAALRTDLPDVVVTYSVLAAFVGDLVRGEADVFTIVPDGQDPHGFEPSAKDVEALNNADLVVANGLDLEAGLDDALSRAAEAGTPVFRMSDHVTVAELSDVSDHSSHGHSHSGGDSGHSDELGKDPHLWLSPATLLEALPALTNAASEALGTDLSAASEALAAELREVDAELTVMFSDLQKCELVTGHNELGYFARRYGCNVIAAILPSASTSADESARAVEYVIDIVATHGVDVIFTSLGSSRAIAAQVAKETGVRLVEINTHFLGEAKSYADFIRALGTTIAEGLRS
;
A
#
# COMPACT_ATOMS: atom_id res chain seq x y z
N MET A 1 -22.83 36.80 43.50
CA MET A 1 -22.91 37.45 42.18
C MET A 1 -22.28 36.50 41.19
N ALA A 2 -23.15 35.88 40.42
CA ALA A 2 -22.81 34.86 39.42
C ALA A 2 -22.44 35.56 38.10
N ASP A 3 -21.52 35.02 37.40
CA ASP A 3 -21.48 35.26 35.97
C ASP A 3 -21.18 33.95 35.22
N HIS A 4 -22.20 33.58 34.48
CA HIS A 4 -22.24 32.42 33.61
C HIS A 4 -21.71 32.84 32.22
N ALA A 5 -20.70 32.20 31.69
CA ALA A 5 -20.34 32.27 30.28
C ALA A 5 -20.89 31.04 29.51
N PRO A 6 -21.48 31.25 28.34
CA PRO A 6 -22.15 30.16 27.60
C PRO A 6 -21.20 29.33 26.74
N HIS A 7 -21.45 28.02 26.71
CA HIS A 7 -20.90 27.03 25.81
C HIS A 7 -21.17 27.40 24.34
N GLN A 8 -20.13 27.57 23.56
CA GLN A 8 -20.23 27.61 22.10
C GLN A 8 -20.15 26.20 21.55
N THR A 9 -21.28 25.72 21.06
CA THR A 9 -21.39 24.51 20.24
C THR A 9 -20.83 24.82 18.86
N GLY A 10 -19.70 24.17 18.49
CA GLY A 10 -19.08 24.24 17.17
C GLY A 10 -20.02 23.63 16.12
N ARG A 11 -20.48 24.47 15.20
CA ARG A 11 -21.20 24.05 14.00
C ARG A 11 -20.19 23.49 12.98
N ALA A 12 -20.45 22.27 12.51
CA ALA A 12 -19.78 21.68 11.37
C ALA A 12 -19.86 22.60 10.12
N PRO A 13 -18.83 22.69 9.29
CA PRO A 13 -18.87 23.49 8.07
C PRO A 13 -19.87 22.88 7.08
N ARG A 14 -20.87 23.69 6.68
CA ARG A 14 -21.77 23.39 5.57
C ARG A 14 -20.97 23.62 4.28
N TRP A 15 -20.71 22.54 3.55
CA TRP A 15 -20.27 22.61 2.16
C TRP A 15 -21.39 23.22 1.31
N THR A 16 -21.22 24.46 0.89
CA THR A 16 -22.09 25.09 -0.10
C THR A 16 -21.69 24.51 -1.48
N ARG A 17 -22.67 23.92 -2.13
CA ARG A 17 -22.59 23.55 -3.56
C ARG A 17 -22.14 24.76 -4.38
N ASN A 18 -20.87 24.78 -4.74
CA ASN A 18 -20.41 25.67 -5.80
C ASN A 18 -20.45 24.86 -7.11
N SER A 19 -21.28 25.32 -8.00
CA SER A 19 -21.53 24.80 -9.33
C SER A 19 -20.22 24.56 -10.08
N LEU A 20 -19.89 23.28 -10.33
CA LEU A 20 -18.88 22.86 -11.30
C LEU A 20 -19.30 23.39 -12.69
N GLN A 21 -18.72 24.50 -13.11
CA GLN A 21 -18.71 24.88 -14.51
C GLN A 21 -17.79 23.91 -15.24
N ARG A 22 -18.37 22.85 -15.81
CA ARG A 22 -17.71 22.02 -16.82
C ARG A 22 -17.12 22.95 -17.89
N ARG A 23 -15.79 23.09 -17.91
CA ARG A 23 -15.11 23.69 -19.04
C ARG A 23 -15.26 22.74 -20.23
N LYS A 24 -16.27 22.98 -21.03
CA LYS A 24 -16.40 22.36 -22.37
C LYS A 24 -15.18 22.81 -23.19
N ARG A 25 -14.23 21.92 -23.38
CA ARG A 25 -13.16 22.11 -24.37
C ARG A 25 -13.81 22.11 -25.75
N LEU A 26 -13.89 23.28 -26.34
CA LEU A 26 -14.39 23.50 -27.70
C LEU A 26 -13.40 22.90 -28.69
N ARG A 27 -13.73 21.75 -29.26
CA ARG A 27 -12.94 21.13 -30.34
C ARG A 27 -13.29 21.86 -31.64
N THR A 28 -12.32 22.63 -32.14
CA THR A 28 -12.40 23.28 -33.47
C THR A 28 -11.97 22.22 -34.49
N THR A 29 -12.93 21.71 -35.24
CA THR A 29 -12.70 20.82 -36.37
C THR A 29 -12.30 21.69 -37.57
N ILE A 30 -11.02 21.65 -37.98
CA ILE A 30 -10.57 22.25 -39.24
C ILE A 30 -10.63 21.15 -40.29
N ALA A 31 -11.61 21.28 -41.19
CA ALA A 31 -11.68 20.46 -42.40
C ALA A 31 -10.73 21.08 -43.46
N VAL A 32 -9.63 20.38 -43.77
CA VAL A 32 -8.78 20.73 -44.91
C VAL A 32 -9.09 19.75 -46.03
N ALA A 33 -9.73 20.25 -47.08
CA ALA A 33 -9.87 19.56 -48.33
C ALA A 33 -8.58 19.70 -49.12
N CYS A 34 -7.88 18.60 -49.42
CA CYS A 34 -6.77 18.60 -50.38
C CYS A 34 -7.03 17.63 -51.51
N LEU A 35 -7.01 18.22 -52.70
CA LEU A 35 -7.03 17.63 -54.04
C LEU A 35 -5.81 16.69 -54.26
N LEU A 36 -6.09 15.56 -54.88
CA LEU A 36 -5.07 14.63 -55.41
C LEU A 36 -4.33 15.13 -56.64
N PRO A 37 -3.07 14.72 -56.85
CA PRO A 37 -2.71 14.20 -58.13
C PRO A 37 -2.12 12.79 -58.00
N ILE A 38 -2.50 11.98 -59.00
CA ILE A 38 -2.04 10.63 -59.27
C ILE A 38 -0.60 10.67 -59.79
N GLY A 39 0.29 9.96 -59.12
CA GLY A 39 1.66 9.73 -59.60
C GLY A 39 2.08 8.30 -59.30
N PHE A 40 2.14 7.47 -60.32
CA PHE A 40 2.73 6.13 -60.28
C PHE A 40 4.25 6.22 -60.15
N ALA A 41 4.83 5.62 -59.14
CA ALA A 41 6.22 5.18 -59.16
C ALA A 41 6.41 3.98 -58.26
N CYS A 42 6.78 2.85 -58.83
CA CYS A 42 7.31 1.68 -58.16
C CYS A 42 8.68 2.01 -57.53
N SER A 43 8.89 1.72 -56.26
CA SER A 43 10.19 1.39 -55.73
C SER A 43 10.11 0.57 -54.43
N SER A 44 10.94 -0.45 -54.42
CA SER A 44 11.16 -1.53 -53.52
C SER A 44 11.17 -1.18 -51.99
N SER A 45 10.55 -2.09 -51.27
CA SER A 45 10.50 -2.28 -49.81
C SER A 45 11.86 -2.24 -49.12
N ALA A 46 11.97 -1.33 -48.13
CA ALA A 46 12.70 -1.57 -46.91
C ALA A 46 11.66 -1.46 -45.76
N ARG A 47 11.40 -2.56 -45.11
CA ARG A 47 10.62 -2.63 -43.89
C ARG A 47 11.47 -2.07 -42.74
N GLU A 48 11.32 -0.81 -42.46
CA GLU A 48 11.69 -0.27 -41.14
C GLU A 48 10.57 -0.66 -40.19
N THR A 49 10.83 -1.64 -39.34
CA THR A 49 10.04 -1.91 -38.14
C THR A 49 10.33 -0.82 -37.13
N SER A 50 9.60 0.28 -37.18
CA SER A 50 9.50 1.20 -36.09
C SER A 50 8.59 0.57 -35.03
N ASP A 51 9.18 -0.19 -34.10
CA ASP A 51 8.58 -0.50 -32.81
C ASP A 51 8.49 0.77 -31.96
N THR A 52 7.54 1.62 -32.29
CA THR A 52 6.99 2.57 -31.35
C THR A 52 5.84 1.83 -30.69
N PRO A 53 5.84 1.58 -29.38
CA PRO A 53 4.65 1.13 -28.70
C PRO A 53 3.60 2.21 -28.93
N ALA A 54 2.57 1.87 -29.71
CA ALA A 54 1.39 2.72 -29.79
C ALA A 54 0.84 2.81 -28.36
N ALA A 55 1.01 3.97 -27.74
CA ALA A 55 0.20 4.34 -26.59
C ALA A 55 -1.25 4.23 -27.06
N LEU A 56 -1.93 3.17 -26.72
CA LEU A 56 -3.37 3.06 -26.79
C LEU A 56 -3.89 4.18 -25.85
N ARG A 57 -4.21 5.33 -26.44
CA ARG A 57 -5.05 6.30 -25.75
C ARG A 57 -6.43 5.68 -25.74
N THR A 58 -6.73 4.97 -24.67
CA THR A 58 -8.11 4.68 -24.31
C THR A 58 -8.74 6.01 -23.91
N ASP A 59 -9.99 6.27 -24.29
CA ASP A 59 -10.73 7.47 -23.85
C ASP A 59 -11.21 7.29 -22.39
N LEU A 60 -10.65 6.32 -21.63
CA LEU A 60 -10.98 6.04 -20.24
C LEU A 60 -10.35 7.07 -19.29
N PRO A 61 -10.99 7.34 -18.13
CA PRO A 61 -10.40 8.12 -17.06
C PRO A 61 -9.12 7.49 -16.50
N ASP A 62 -8.20 8.32 -16.01
CA ASP A 62 -6.92 7.90 -15.44
C ASP A 62 -7.02 7.82 -13.91
N VAL A 63 -6.84 6.62 -13.34
CA VAL A 63 -6.68 6.39 -11.91
C VAL A 63 -5.21 6.13 -11.59
N VAL A 64 -4.62 7.00 -10.77
CA VAL A 64 -3.23 6.87 -10.36
C VAL A 64 -3.17 6.30 -8.95
N VAL A 65 -2.42 5.22 -8.76
CA VAL A 65 -2.28 4.52 -7.47
C VAL A 65 -0.82 4.53 -7.05
N THR A 66 -0.55 4.70 -5.78
CA THR A 66 0.82 4.92 -5.30
C THR A 66 1.73 3.70 -5.44
N TYR A 67 1.25 2.46 -5.23
CA TYR A 67 2.07 1.24 -5.35
C TYR A 67 1.28 0.04 -5.91
N SER A 68 2.01 -0.98 -6.39
CA SER A 68 1.47 -2.04 -7.24
C SER A 68 0.41 -2.94 -6.58
N VAL A 69 0.56 -3.31 -5.30
CA VAL A 69 -0.43 -4.15 -4.61
C VAL A 69 -1.76 -3.42 -4.44
N LEU A 70 -1.70 -2.12 -4.07
CA LEU A 70 -2.90 -1.28 -4.00
C LEU A 70 -3.50 -1.06 -5.39
N ALA A 71 -2.65 -0.93 -6.42
CA ALA A 71 -3.12 -0.79 -7.80
C ALA A 71 -3.86 -2.04 -8.31
N ALA A 72 -3.46 -3.24 -7.88
CA ALA A 72 -4.21 -4.45 -8.17
C ALA A 72 -5.60 -4.43 -7.53
N PHE A 73 -5.70 -4.03 -6.26
CA PHE A 73 -6.98 -3.90 -5.56
C PHE A 73 -7.91 -2.85 -6.21
N VAL A 74 -7.37 -1.67 -6.53
CA VAL A 74 -8.12 -0.61 -7.23
C VAL A 74 -8.51 -1.04 -8.63
N GLY A 75 -7.60 -1.72 -9.35
CA GLY A 75 -7.83 -2.25 -10.69
C GLY A 75 -8.98 -3.27 -10.73
N ASP A 76 -9.11 -4.10 -9.70
CA ASP A 76 -10.22 -5.05 -9.57
C ASP A 76 -11.56 -4.33 -9.35
N LEU A 77 -11.57 -3.19 -8.64
CA LEU A 77 -12.76 -2.36 -8.45
C LEU A 77 -13.18 -1.63 -9.73
N VAL A 78 -12.22 -1.02 -10.46
CA VAL A 78 -12.52 -0.15 -11.61
C VAL A 78 -12.42 -0.86 -12.95
N ARG A 79 -12.34 -2.17 -12.98
CA ARG A 79 -12.07 -3.02 -14.15
C ARG A 79 -12.88 -2.63 -15.39
N GLY A 80 -12.18 -2.10 -16.40
CA GLY A 80 -12.74 -1.70 -17.67
C GLY A 80 -13.39 -0.30 -17.70
N GLU A 81 -13.47 0.39 -16.56
CA GLU A 81 -14.06 1.73 -16.45
C GLU A 81 -12.98 2.83 -16.35
N ALA A 82 -11.72 2.45 -16.07
CA ALA A 82 -10.59 3.36 -15.97
C ALA A 82 -9.27 2.67 -16.36
N ASP A 83 -8.28 3.49 -16.77
CA ASP A 83 -6.89 3.07 -16.87
C ASP A 83 -6.21 3.29 -15.51
N VAL A 84 -5.54 2.24 -15.00
CA VAL A 84 -4.86 2.29 -13.70
C VAL A 84 -3.36 2.40 -13.91
N PHE A 85 -2.75 3.43 -13.34
CA PHE A 85 -1.31 3.68 -13.38
C PHE A 85 -0.71 3.62 -11.99
N THR A 86 0.47 3.02 -11.88
CA THR A 86 1.19 2.89 -10.61
C THR A 86 2.38 3.83 -10.57
N ILE A 87 2.56 4.59 -9.47
CA ILE A 87 3.70 5.50 -9.29
C ILE A 87 4.95 4.72 -8.87
N VAL A 88 4.88 3.97 -7.77
CA VAL A 88 5.98 3.11 -7.33
C VAL A 88 5.93 1.80 -8.14
N PRO A 89 6.89 1.57 -9.05
CA PRO A 89 6.88 0.38 -9.89
C PRO A 89 6.95 -0.91 -9.09
N ASP A 90 6.40 -1.98 -9.66
CA ASP A 90 6.50 -3.31 -9.07
C ASP A 90 7.97 -3.69 -8.79
N GLY A 91 8.25 -4.24 -7.60
CA GLY A 91 9.60 -4.56 -7.17
C GLY A 91 10.40 -3.39 -6.55
N GLN A 92 9.81 -2.20 -6.42
CA GLN A 92 10.41 -1.09 -5.67
C GLN A 92 9.73 -0.91 -4.31
N ASP A 93 10.53 -0.44 -3.35
CA ASP A 93 10.07 -0.19 -2.00
C ASP A 93 9.36 1.17 -1.89
N PRO A 94 8.08 1.22 -1.47
CA PRO A 94 7.35 2.48 -1.33
C PRO A 94 7.92 3.41 -0.25
N HIS A 95 8.55 2.88 0.82
CA HIS A 95 9.07 3.69 1.92
C HIS A 95 10.22 4.62 1.50
N GLY A 96 11.05 4.18 0.55
CA GLY A 96 12.21 4.95 0.07
C GLY A 96 12.04 5.54 -1.32
N PHE A 97 10.83 5.53 -1.88
CA PHE A 97 10.59 5.99 -3.24
C PHE A 97 10.52 7.51 -3.34
N GLU A 98 11.27 8.08 -4.28
CA GLU A 98 11.25 9.50 -4.61
C GLU A 98 10.64 9.71 -6.00
N PRO A 99 9.62 10.58 -6.15
CA PRO A 99 8.93 10.75 -7.42
C PRO A 99 9.77 11.53 -8.44
N SER A 100 9.71 11.10 -9.68
CA SER A 100 10.21 11.87 -10.82
C SER A 100 9.23 12.99 -11.21
N ALA A 101 9.70 13.95 -12.03
CA ALA A 101 8.82 14.99 -12.59
C ALA A 101 7.64 14.40 -13.38
N LYS A 102 7.81 13.23 -14.01
CA LYS A 102 6.74 12.53 -14.74
C LYS A 102 5.68 11.96 -13.77
N ASP A 103 6.09 11.46 -12.62
CA ASP A 103 5.19 10.95 -11.60
C ASP A 103 4.35 12.09 -11.01
N VAL A 104 4.99 13.24 -10.73
CA VAL A 104 4.27 14.46 -10.30
C VAL A 104 3.29 14.95 -11.36
N GLU A 105 3.64 14.88 -12.65
CA GLU A 105 2.72 15.19 -13.74
C GLU A 105 1.53 14.25 -13.78
N ALA A 106 1.75 12.93 -13.59
CA ALA A 106 0.69 11.93 -13.56
C ALA A 106 -0.28 12.19 -12.41
N LEU A 107 0.23 12.45 -11.18
CA LEU A 107 -0.59 12.80 -10.02
C LEU A 107 -1.47 14.04 -10.27
N ASN A 108 -0.92 15.09 -10.90
CA ASN A 108 -1.66 16.34 -11.16
C ASN A 108 -2.73 16.20 -12.27
N ASN A 109 -2.60 15.22 -13.16
CA ASN A 109 -3.53 15.02 -14.28
C ASN A 109 -4.53 13.89 -14.07
N ALA A 110 -4.42 13.14 -12.98
CA ALA A 110 -5.30 12.02 -12.66
C ALA A 110 -6.76 12.48 -12.44
N ASP A 111 -7.71 11.63 -12.84
CA ASP A 111 -9.12 11.79 -12.47
C ASP A 111 -9.37 11.36 -11.02
N LEU A 112 -8.56 10.42 -10.52
CA LEU A 112 -8.50 10.02 -9.11
C LEU A 112 -7.09 9.55 -8.76
N VAL A 113 -6.58 9.97 -7.60
CA VAL A 113 -5.38 9.40 -6.98
C VAL A 113 -5.79 8.55 -5.78
N VAL A 114 -5.25 7.33 -5.65
CA VAL A 114 -5.43 6.46 -4.49
C VAL A 114 -4.07 6.22 -3.83
N ALA A 115 -3.94 6.62 -2.57
CA ALA A 115 -2.74 6.50 -1.76
C ALA A 115 -2.99 5.66 -0.51
N ASN A 116 -1.94 5.09 0.06
CA ASN A 116 -2.02 4.37 1.33
C ASN A 116 -2.24 5.32 2.51
N GLY A 117 -1.36 6.29 2.65
CA GLY A 117 -1.23 7.15 3.83
C GLY A 117 -0.37 6.53 4.94
N LEU A 118 -0.37 7.16 6.11
CA LEU A 118 0.45 6.74 7.27
C LEU A 118 1.95 6.72 6.97
N ASP A 119 2.40 7.69 6.18
CA ASP A 119 3.82 7.87 5.80
C ASP A 119 4.45 6.65 5.10
N LEU A 120 3.65 5.71 4.57
CA LEU A 120 4.17 4.60 3.77
C LEU A 120 4.99 5.13 2.61
N GLU A 121 4.41 6.05 1.86
CA GLU A 121 5.00 6.71 0.70
C GLU A 121 5.42 8.17 1.02
N ALA A 122 6.19 8.35 2.10
CA ALA A 122 6.58 9.69 2.60
C ALA A 122 7.24 10.58 1.53
N GLY A 123 8.01 10.02 0.60
CA GLY A 123 8.60 10.75 -0.52
C GLY A 123 7.56 11.32 -1.51
N LEU A 124 6.32 10.82 -1.49
CA LEU A 124 5.22 11.31 -2.33
C LEU A 124 4.35 12.38 -1.66
N ASP A 125 4.44 12.59 -0.34
CA ASP A 125 3.50 13.42 0.42
C ASP A 125 3.37 14.85 -0.10
N ASP A 126 4.48 15.49 -0.42
CA ASP A 126 4.51 16.82 -1.02
C ASP A 126 3.81 16.86 -2.39
N ALA A 127 4.01 15.82 -3.21
CA ALA A 127 3.39 15.74 -4.53
C ALA A 127 1.89 15.46 -4.44
N LEU A 128 1.48 14.56 -3.55
CA LEU A 128 0.07 14.26 -3.26
C LEU A 128 -0.67 15.48 -2.72
N SER A 129 -0.04 16.23 -1.81
CA SER A 129 -0.62 17.44 -1.25
C SER A 129 -0.82 18.52 -2.31
N ARG A 130 0.18 18.74 -3.18
CA ARG A 130 0.07 19.71 -4.29
C ARG A 130 -0.98 19.30 -5.32
N ALA A 131 -1.09 18.01 -5.64
CA ALA A 131 -2.13 17.52 -6.54
C ALA A 131 -3.52 17.79 -5.96
N ALA A 132 -3.72 17.51 -4.66
CA ALA A 132 -4.97 17.80 -3.97
C ALA A 132 -5.30 19.30 -3.94
N GLU A 133 -4.32 20.17 -3.67
CA GLU A 133 -4.47 21.64 -3.71
C GLU A 133 -4.79 22.15 -5.13
N ALA A 134 -4.27 21.50 -6.16
CA ALA A 134 -4.58 21.81 -7.56
C ALA A 134 -5.97 21.32 -7.99
N GLY A 135 -6.66 20.53 -7.14
CA GLY A 135 -8.02 20.05 -7.36
C GLY A 135 -8.12 18.61 -7.86
N THR A 136 -7.02 17.85 -7.89
CA THR A 136 -7.05 16.40 -8.16
C THR A 136 -7.67 15.69 -6.95
N PRO A 137 -8.68 14.83 -7.11
CA PRO A 137 -9.22 14.03 -6.02
C PRO A 137 -8.14 13.05 -5.52
N VAL A 138 -7.79 13.13 -4.23
CA VAL A 138 -6.85 12.21 -3.57
C VAL A 138 -7.57 11.45 -2.47
N PHE A 139 -7.66 10.14 -2.62
CA PHE A 139 -8.22 9.22 -1.64
C PHE A 139 -7.10 8.53 -0.88
N ARG A 140 -7.08 8.66 0.45
CA ARG A 140 -6.13 7.94 1.31
C ARG A 140 -6.84 6.79 2.00
N MET A 141 -6.33 5.56 1.78
CA MET A 141 -6.90 4.35 2.38
C MET A 141 -6.95 4.44 3.91
N SER A 142 -5.90 4.98 4.52
CA SER A 142 -5.76 5.12 5.97
C SER A 142 -6.86 5.95 6.65
N ASP A 143 -7.51 6.85 5.91
CA ASP A 143 -8.59 7.69 6.44
C ASP A 143 -9.92 6.92 6.61
N HIS A 144 -9.99 5.69 6.10
CA HIS A 144 -11.21 4.90 6.01
C HIS A 144 -11.08 3.48 6.59
N VAL A 145 -10.04 3.24 7.38
CA VAL A 145 -9.79 1.96 8.06
C VAL A 145 -9.54 2.15 9.55
N THR A 146 -9.70 1.09 10.31
CA THR A 146 -9.23 1.04 11.69
C THR A 146 -7.71 0.90 11.70
N VAL A 147 -7.02 2.02 11.97
CA VAL A 147 -5.56 2.05 11.99
C VAL A 147 -5.04 1.29 13.21
N ALA A 148 -4.12 0.37 12.97
CA ALA A 148 -3.47 -0.41 14.00
C ALA A 148 -2.17 0.26 14.47
N GLU A 149 -1.82 0.05 15.75
CA GLU A 149 -0.48 0.35 16.25
C GLU A 149 0.52 -0.66 15.70
N LEU A 150 1.75 -0.22 15.48
CA LEU A 150 2.85 -1.08 15.09
C LEU A 150 3.06 -2.18 16.14
N SER A 151 3.46 -3.37 15.71
CA SER A 151 3.74 -4.47 16.63
C SER A 151 4.92 -4.10 17.53
N ASP A 152 4.76 -4.35 18.83
CA ASP A 152 5.84 -4.17 19.79
C ASP A 152 6.84 -5.32 19.66
N VAL A 153 7.93 -5.03 18.96
CA VAL A 153 9.02 -5.98 18.67
C VAL A 153 10.35 -5.51 19.28
N SER A 154 10.27 -4.53 20.19
CA SER A 154 11.45 -3.98 20.88
C SER A 154 11.78 -4.73 22.17
N ASP A 155 13.03 -4.69 22.56
CA ASP A 155 13.52 -5.26 23.83
C ASP A 155 12.95 -4.47 25.04
N HIS A 156 11.84 -4.94 25.61
CA HIS A 156 11.33 -4.47 26.89
C HIS A 156 11.94 -5.19 28.09
N SER A 157 13.06 -5.85 27.96
CA SER A 157 13.82 -6.34 29.11
C SER A 157 14.45 -5.17 29.87
N SER A 158 13.61 -4.22 30.33
CA SER A 158 14.00 -3.27 31.35
C SER A 158 14.07 -4.00 32.69
N HIS A 159 15.23 -4.57 32.97
CA HIS A 159 15.61 -4.87 34.35
C HIS A 159 15.39 -3.60 35.17
N GLY A 160 14.53 -3.72 36.19
CA GLY A 160 14.14 -2.64 37.06
C GLY A 160 15.32 -1.92 37.69
N HIS A 161 15.68 -0.81 37.12
CA HIS A 161 16.42 0.23 37.79
C HIS A 161 15.46 1.34 38.13
N SER A 162 14.93 1.29 39.37
CA SER A 162 14.21 2.39 39.99
C SER A 162 15.13 3.60 40.07
N HIS A 163 15.06 4.49 39.11
CA HIS A 163 15.52 5.84 39.24
C HIS A 163 14.32 6.74 39.49
N SER A 164 14.08 7.02 40.80
CA SER A 164 13.23 8.10 41.23
C SER A 164 13.90 9.44 40.87
N GLY A 165 13.41 10.09 39.85
CA GLY A 165 13.85 11.43 39.45
C GLY A 165 13.00 11.89 38.28
N GLY A 166 12.13 12.85 38.57
CA GLY A 166 11.02 13.29 37.75
C GLY A 166 11.33 13.76 36.33
N ASP A 167 10.24 13.78 35.66
CA ASP A 167 9.87 14.66 34.55
C ASP A 167 9.85 14.02 33.14
N SER A 168 8.68 14.28 32.51
CA SER A 168 8.29 14.04 31.12
C SER A 168 8.21 12.57 30.70
N GLY A 169 6.98 12.06 30.76
CA GLY A 169 6.55 10.84 30.09
C GLY A 169 6.79 10.92 28.57
N HIS A 170 7.86 10.34 28.12
CA HIS A 170 7.90 9.72 26.82
C HIS A 170 7.27 8.34 27.02
N SER A 171 5.94 8.25 26.89
CA SER A 171 5.33 7.04 26.36
C SER A 171 6.00 6.88 24.99
N ASP A 172 6.82 5.85 24.80
CA ASP A 172 7.20 5.39 23.49
C ASP A 172 5.90 4.97 22.81
N GLU A 173 5.24 5.95 22.17
CA GLU A 173 4.05 5.73 21.37
C GLU A 173 4.56 4.95 20.16
N LEU A 174 4.30 3.64 20.16
CA LEU A 174 4.52 2.79 19.01
C LEU A 174 3.82 3.48 17.85
N GLY A 175 4.54 3.78 16.79
CA GLY A 175 3.97 4.46 15.63
C GLY A 175 2.81 3.67 15.03
N LYS A 176 2.03 4.32 14.20
CA LYS A 176 0.95 3.65 13.44
C LYS A 176 1.54 2.72 12.39
N ASP A 177 0.91 1.55 12.23
CA ASP A 177 1.32 0.56 11.24
C ASP A 177 0.77 0.96 9.85
N PRO A 178 1.63 1.27 8.85
CA PRO A 178 1.18 1.66 7.53
C PRO A 178 0.81 0.47 6.62
N HIS A 179 1.10 -0.77 7.01
CA HIS A 179 1.01 -1.96 6.16
C HIS A 179 -0.42 -2.53 6.09
N LEU A 180 -1.39 -1.66 5.89
CA LEU A 180 -2.83 -1.97 5.95
C LEU A 180 -3.29 -2.97 4.87
N TRP A 181 -2.59 -3.05 3.73
CA TRP A 181 -2.92 -3.99 2.64
C TRP A 181 -2.60 -5.46 2.96
N LEU A 182 -1.89 -5.74 4.04
CA LEU A 182 -1.57 -7.11 4.47
C LEU A 182 -2.73 -7.81 5.20
N SER A 183 -3.92 -7.20 5.17
CA SER A 183 -5.16 -7.82 5.66
C SER A 183 -6.33 -7.51 4.71
N PRO A 184 -6.95 -8.52 4.10
CA PRO A 184 -8.17 -8.34 3.30
C PRO A 184 -9.31 -7.67 4.08
N ALA A 185 -9.42 -7.96 5.38
CA ALA A 185 -10.42 -7.37 6.25
C ALA A 185 -10.26 -5.85 6.37
N THR A 186 -9.02 -5.35 6.41
CA THR A 186 -8.72 -3.91 6.44
C THR A 186 -9.11 -3.23 5.14
N LEU A 187 -8.83 -3.85 3.99
CA LEU A 187 -9.25 -3.29 2.70
C LEU A 187 -10.78 -3.29 2.53
N LEU A 188 -11.47 -4.28 3.12
CA LEU A 188 -12.95 -4.31 3.16
C LEU A 188 -13.54 -3.13 3.94
N GLU A 189 -12.86 -2.60 4.95
CA GLU A 189 -13.31 -1.41 5.69
C GLU A 189 -13.31 -0.17 4.77
N ALA A 190 -12.26 0.04 3.97
CA ALA A 190 -12.15 1.19 3.08
C ALA A 190 -12.96 1.06 1.78
N LEU A 191 -13.29 -0.16 1.35
CA LEU A 191 -13.90 -0.43 0.05
C LEU A 191 -15.17 0.38 -0.23
N PRO A 192 -16.14 0.55 0.69
CA PRO A 192 -17.34 1.35 0.42
C PRO A 192 -17.02 2.83 0.15
N ALA A 193 -16.07 3.41 0.89
CA ALA A 193 -15.68 4.80 0.71
C ALA A 193 -14.90 4.99 -0.60
N LEU A 194 -13.99 4.06 -0.92
CA LEU A 194 -13.26 4.05 -2.18
C LEU A 194 -14.22 3.90 -3.38
N THR A 195 -15.22 3.00 -3.27
CA THR A 195 -16.24 2.82 -4.32
C THR A 195 -16.99 4.12 -4.61
N ASN A 196 -17.39 4.85 -3.55
CA ASN A 196 -18.06 6.13 -3.70
C ASN A 196 -17.17 7.18 -4.37
N ALA A 197 -15.92 7.30 -3.92
CA ALA A 197 -14.95 8.25 -4.47
C ALA A 197 -14.63 7.93 -5.95
N ALA A 198 -14.41 6.66 -6.27
CA ALA A 198 -14.14 6.22 -7.64
C ALA A 198 -15.39 6.39 -8.54
N SER A 199 -16.57 6.04 -8.05
CA SER A 199 -17.83 6.25 -8.83
C SER A 199 -18.08 7.73 -9.14
N GLU A 200 -17.77 8.63 -8.20
CA GLU A 200 -17.88 10.09 -8.41
C GLU A 200 -16.84 10.59 -9.43
N ALA A 201 -15.58 10.19 -9.27
CA ALA A 201 -14.48 10.61 -10.12
C ALA A 201 -14.65 10.12 -11.58
N LEU A 202 -15.05 8.85 -11.75
CA LEU A 202 -15.19 8.22 -13.06
C LEU A 202 -16.56 8.49 -13.72
N GLY A 203 -17.55 8.95 -12.94
CA GLY A 203 -18.89 9.20 -13.42
C GLY A 203 -19.67 7.93 -13.77
N THR A 204 -19.30 6.79 -13.15
CA THR A 204 -19.93 5.47 -13.36
C THR A 204 -20.30 4.83 -12.03
N ASP A 205 -21.29 3.93 -12.02
CA ASP A 205 -21.68 3.19 -10.82
C ASP A 205 -20.86 1.92 -10.69
N LEU A 206 -20.01 1.87 -9.67
CA LEU A 206 -19.14 0.73 -9.37
C LEU A 206 -19.71 -0.22 -8.30
N SER A 207 -20.96 -0.06 -7.89
CA SER A 207 -21.57 -0.84 -6.80
C SER A 207 -21.49 -2.35 -7.03
N ALA A 208 -21.79 -2.81 -8.25
CA ALA A 208 -21.74 -4.22 -8.58
C ALA A 208 -20.29 -4.78 -8.57
N ALA A 209 -19.31 -4.00 -9.06
CA ALA A 209 -17.89 -4.37 -9.00
C ALA A 209 -17.40 -4.42 -7.55
N SER A 210 -17.81 -3.47 -6.72
CA SER A 210 -17.51 -3.42 -5.29
C SER A 210 -18.06 -4.64 -4.54
N GLU A 211 -19.31 -5.05 -4.82
CA GLU A 211 -19.90 -6.26 -4.21
C GLU A 211 -19.14 -7.52 -4.61
N ALA A 212 -18.76 -7.65 -5.88
CA ALA A 212 -17.97 -8.79 -6.38
C ALA A 212 -16.59 -8.84 -5.72
N LEU A 213 -15.88 -7.70 -5.67
CA LEU A 213 -14.58 -7.59 -5.01
C LEU A 213 -14.69 -7.89 -3.51
N ALA A 214 -15.72 -7.38 -2.84
CA ALA A 214 -15.96 -7.68 -1.43
C ALA A 214 -16.19 -9.18 -1.18
N ALA A 215 -16.85 -9.88 -2.10
CA ALA A 215 -17.04 -11.33 -2.01
C ALA A 215 -15.69 -12.07 -2.15
N GLU A 216 -14.87 -11.69 -3.12
CA GLU A 216 -13.53 -12.26 -3.35
C GLU A 216 -12.60 -12.04 -2.14
N LEU A 217 -12.61 -10.83 -1.56
CA LEU A 217 -11.83 -10.52 -0.36
C LEU A 217 -12.27 -11.36 0.85
N ARG A 218 -13.58 -11.57 1.03
CA ARG A 218 -14.08 -12.43 2.12
C ARG A 218 -13.73 -13.90 1.90
N GLU A 219 -13.72 -14.36 0.66
CA GLU A 219 -13.33 -15.72 0.32
C GLU A 219 -11.87 -15.99 0.65
N VAL A 220 -10.94 -15.15 0.16
CA VAL A 220 -9.50 -15.31 0.44
C VAL A 220 -9.22 -15.13 1.94
N ASP A 221 -9.89 -14.23 2.63
CA ASP A 221 -9.76 -14.03 4.07
C ASP A 221 -10.21 -15.28 4.87
N ALA A 222 -11.29 -15.92 4.45
CA ALA A 222 -11.75 -17.18 5.05
C ALA A 222 -10.78 -18.34 4.78
N GLU A 223 -10.25 -18.47 3.55
CA GLU A 223 -9.22 -19.46 3.22
C GLU A 223 -8.00 -19.33 4.13
N LEU A 224 -7.49 -18.10 4.28
CA LEU A 224 -6.34 -17.83 5.15
C LEU A 224 -6.68 -18.07 6.62
N THR A 225 -7.87 -17.71 7.09
CA THR A 225 -8.31 -17.98 8.45
C THR A 225 -8.28 -19.49 8.74
N VAL A 226 -8.77 -20.32 7.83
CA VAL A 226 -8.70 -21.79 7.97
C VAL A 226 -7.25 -22.26 7.97
N MET A 227 -6.43 -21.78 7.01
CA MET A 227 -5.03 -22.17 6.87
C MET A 227 -4.22 -21.93 8.14
N PHE A 228 -4.43 -20.78 8.80
CA PHE A 228 -3.70 -20.39 10.01
C PHE A 228 -4.31 -20.99 11.30
N SER A 229 -5.60 -21.30 11.34
CA SER A 229 -6.22 -21.97 12.48
C SER A 229 -5.70 -23.40 12.72
N ASP A 230 -5.14 -24.03 11.69
CA ASP A 230 -4.53 -25.36 11.77
C ASP A 230 -3.11 -25.35 12.35
N LEU A 231 -2.51 -24.15 12.52
CA LEU A 231 -1.17 -24.02 13.08
C LEU A 231 -1.22 -24.08 14.61
N GLN A 232 -0.38 -24.95 15.21
CA GLN A 232 -0.29 -25.06 16.66
C GLN A 232 0.37 -23.82 17.30
N LYS A 233 1.25 -23.15 16.56
CA LYS A 233 1.99 -21.96 16.96
C LYS A 233 2.18 -21.08 15.74
N CYS A 234 1.91 -19.80 15.88
CA CYS A 234 2.16 -18.80 14.83
C CYS A 234 2.92 -17.62 15.44
N GLU A 235 4.23 -17.79 15.61
CA GLU A 235 5.16 -16.74 16.01
C GLU A 235 6.01 -16.34 14.81
N LEU A 236 6.04 -15.06 14.51
CA LEU A 236 6.70 -14.51 13.34
C LEU A 236 7.92 -13.70 13.76
N VAL A 237 9.06 -14.06 13.21
CA VAL A 237 10.29 -13.25 13.23
C VAL A 237 10.52 -12.74 11.81
N THR A 238 10.63 -11.43 11.65
CA THR A 238 10.64 -10.78 10.34
C THR A 238 11.88 -9.94 10.12
N GLY A 239 12.19 -9.69 8.85
CA GLY A 239 13.26 -8.76 8.48
C GLY A 239 12.90 -7.30 8.79
N HIS A 240 11.61 -6.96 8.68
CA HIS A 240 11.02 -5.64 8.87
C HIS A 240 9.70 -5.77 9.64
N ASN A 241 9.32 -4.76 10.44
CA ASN A 241 8.10 -4.80 11.25
C ASN A 241 6.87 -4.44 10.43
N GLU A 242 6.39 -5.36 9.59
CA GLU A 242 5.36 -5.12 8.59
C GLU A 242 4.13 -6.01 8.72
N LEU A 243 4.25 -7.19 9.36
CA LEU A 243 3.16 -8.17 9.38
C LEU A 243 2.10 -7.94 10.48
N GLY A 244 2.02 -6.74 11.06
CA GLY A 244 1.13 -6.44 12.16
C GLY A 244 -0.36 -6.68 11.86
N TYR A 245 -0.86 -6.17 10.72
CA TYR A 245 -2.26 -6.42 10.30
C TYR A 245 -2.53 -7.89 10.00
N PHE A 246 -1.60 -8.54 9.29
CA PHE A 246 -1.69 -9.97 8.99
C PHE A 246 -1.75 -10.81 10.26
N ALA A 247 -0.81 -10.58 11.18
CA ALA A 247 -0.70 -11.32 12.43
C ALA A 247 -1.98 -11.19 13.27
N ARG A 248 -2.46 -9.97 13.48
CA ARG A 248 -3.72 -9.72 14.21
C ARG A 248 -4.91 -10.40 13.57
N ARG A 249 -4.99 -10.41 12.23
CA ARG A 249 -6.13 -11.02 11.51
C ARG A 249 -6.16 -12.53 11.64
N TYR A 250 -5.00 -13.19 11.60
CA TYR A 250 -4.93 -14.66 11.53
C TYR A 250 -4.43 -15.31 12.82
N GLY A 251 -4.39 -14.56 13.93
CA GLY A 251 -4.04 -15.11 15.25
C GLY A 251 -2.56 -15.44 15.42
N CYS A 252 -1.70 -14.75 14.67
CA CYS A 252 -0.25 -14.83 14.81
C CYS A 252 0.28 -13.71 15.72
N ASN A 253 1.55 -13.85 16.17
CA ASN A 253 2.27 -12.82 16.91
C ASN A 253 3.58 -12.50 16.20
N VAL A 254 3.81 -11.22 15.86
CA VAL A 254 5.14 -10.74 15.48
C VAL A 254 5.93 -10.55 16.76
N ILE A 255 6.91 -11.41 17.01
CA ILE A 255 7.66 -11.45 18.28
C ILE A 255 9.02 -10.75 18.19
N ALA A 256 9.56 -10.59 16.98
CA ALA A 256 10.78 -9.83 16.73
C ALA A 256 10.87 -9.38 15.27
N ALA A 257 11.59 -8.28 15.02
CA ALA A 257 11.98 -7.84 13.69
C ALA A 257 13.43 -7.35 13.72
N ILE A 258 14.20 -7.67 12.66
CA ILE A 258 15.59 -7.22 12.50
C ILE A 258 15.62 -5.69 12.39
N LEU A 259 14.66 -5.13 11.63
CA LEU A 259 14.36 -3.71 11.55
C LEU A 259 13.03 -3.45 12.27
N PRO A 260 13.04 -3.01 13.53
CA PRO A 260 11.81 -2.83 14.31
C PRO A 260 10.96 -1.64 13.91
N SER A 261 11.49 -0.75 13.07
CA SER A 261 10.79 0.43 12.54
C SER A 261 9.66 0.05 11.59
N ALA A 262 8.65 0.93 11.43
CA ALA A 262 7.66 0.86 10.38
C ALA A 262 8.21 1.25 9.00
N SER A 263 9.36 1.92 8.94
CA SER A 263 10.01 2.36 7.71
C SER A 263 11.29 1.58 7.46
N THR A 264 11.46 1.12 6.23
CA THR A 264 12.68 0.47 5.74
C THR A 264 13.85 1.45 5.57
N SER A 265 13.58 2.75 5.62
CA SER A 265 14.62 3.80 5.58
C SER A 265 15.39 3.96 6.90
N ALA A 266 14.97 3.26 7.98
CA ALA A 266 15.68 3.26 9.24
C ALA A 266 16.94 2.38 9.18
N ASP A 267 17.95 2.73 9.99
CA ASP A 267 19.17 1.95 10.09
C ASP A 267 18.97 0.72 11.00
N GLU A 268 19.46 -0.43 10.57
CA GLU A 268 19.53 -1.64 11.37
C GLU A 268 20.57 -1.47 12.48
N SER A 269 20.19 -1.76 13.71
CA SER A 269 21.10 -1.67 14.85
C SER A 269 21.66 -3.02 15.27
N ALA A 270 22.92 -3.05 15.71
CA ALA A 270 23.53 -4.27 16.26
C ALA A 270 22.73 -4.82 17.46
N ARG A 271 22.10 -3.94 18.24
CA ARG A 271 21.26 -4.32 19.37
C ARG A 271 19.97 -5.03 18.91
N ALA A 272 19.33 -4.56 17.83
CA ALA A 272 18.15 -5.21 17.28
C ALA A 272 18.50 -6.62 16.76
N VAL A 273 19.64 -6.78 16.11
CA VAL A 273 20.15 -8.08 15.64
C VAL A 273 20.40 -9.03 16.82
N GLU A 274 21.06 -8.56 17.88
CA GLU A 274 21.32 -9.34 19.10
C GLU A 274 20.02 -9.78 19.77
N TYR A 275 19.04 -8.87 19.87
CA TYR A 275 17.70 -9.15 20.38
C TYR A 275 16.99 -10.25 19.57
N VAL A 276 17.01 -10.18 18.24
CA VAL A 276 16.41 -11.21 17.37
C VAL A 276 17.06 -12.58 17.61
N ILE A 277 18.38 -12.64 17.75
CA ILE A 277 19.11 -13.88 18.04
C ILE A 277 18.63 -14.48 19.37
N ASP A 278 18.48 -13.66 20.42
CA ASP A 278 18.02 -14.10 21.73
C ASP A 278 16.56 -14.59 21.69
N ILE A 279 15.67 -13.86 21.01
CA ILE A 279 14.26 -14.26 20.83
C ILE A 279 14.16 -15.59 20.08
N VAL A 280 14.89 -15.76 18.99
CA VAL A 280 14.91 -17.02 18.23
C VAL A 280 15.30 -18.18 19.12
N ALA A 281 16.34 -18.02 19.95
CA ALA A 281 16.80 -19.06 20.85
C ALA A 281 15.81 -19.35 21.99
N THR A 282 15.20 -18.30 22.56
CA THR A 282 14.30 -18.40 23.74
C THR A 282 12.93 -18.98 23.35
N HIS A 283 12.40 -18.57 22.20
CA HIS A 283 11.09 -19.00 21.72
C HIS A 283 11.12 -20.31 20.92
N GLY A 284 12.32 -20.79 20.55
CA GLY A 284 12.45 -21.97 19.71
C GLY A 284 11.84 -21.78 18.33
N VAL A 285 12.15 -20.64 17.71
CA VAL A 285 11.69 -20.31 16.36
C VAL A 285 12.53 -21.06 15.34
N ASP A 286 11.91 -21.64 14.32
CA ASP A 286 12.57 -22.43 13.28
C ASP A 286 12.76 -21.67 11.96
N VAL A 287 12.15 -20.47 11.84
CA VAL A 287 12.14 -19.71 10.59
C VAL A 287 12.16 -18.20 10.83
N ILE A 288 12.93 -17.48 10.00
CA ILE A 288 12.88 -16.02 9.88
C ILE A 288 12.32 -15.70 8.50
N PHE A 289 11.36 -14.79 8.43
CA PHE A 289 10.81 -14.26 7.18
C PHE A 289 11.51 -12.96 6.82
N THR A 290 11.93 -12.82 5.57
CA THR A 290 12.55 -11.59 5.06
C THR A 290 11.83 -11.11 3.80
N SER A 291 11.74 -9.81 3.61
CA SER A 291 11.03 -9.18 2.51
C SER A 291 11.89 -8.09 1.85
N LEU A 292 11.37 -7.48 0.81
CA LEU A 292 11.93 -6.27 0.22
C LEU A 292 12.07 -5.16 1.27
N GLY A 293 13.16 -4.40 1.21
CA GLY A 293 13.45 -3.31 2.16
C GLY A 293 14.20 -3.74 3.41
N SER A 294 14.23 -5.05 3.76
CA SER A 294 15.10 -5.56 4.83
C SER A 294 16.44 -6.03 4.29
N SER A 295 17.50 -5.91 5.11
CA SER A 295 18.83 -6.39 4.72
C SER A 295 18.88 -7.92 4.70
N ARG A 296 18.82 -8.48 3.49
CA ARG A 296 18.99 -9.93 3.29
C ARG A 296 20.31 -10.45 3.86
N ALA A 297 21.35 -9.63 3.83
CA ALA A 297 22.67 -10.03 4.37
C ALA A 297 22.63 -10.20 5.89
N ILE A 298 21.99 -9.29 6.60
CA ILE A 298 21.82 -9.36 8.05
C ILE A 298 20.86 -10.50 8.43
N ALA A 299 19.72 -10.63 7.73
CA ALA A 299 18.80 -11.74 7.95
C ALA A 299 19.47 -13.12 7.74
N ALA A 300 20.31 -13.24 6.70
CA ALA A 300 21.08 -14.46 6.44
C ALA A 300 22.15 -14.71 7.52
N GLN A 301 22.77 -13.66 8.06
CA GLN A 301 23.73 -13.78 9.16
C GLN A 301 23.03 -14.27 10.42
N VAL A 302 21.91 -13.68 10.80
CA VAL A 302 21.09 -14.12 11.95
C VAL A 302 20.66 -15.58 11.79
N ALA A 303 20.11 -15.94 10.63
CA ALA A 303 19.69 -17.31 10.35
C ALA A 303 20.85 -18.31 10.45
N LYS A 304 22.04 -17.92 9.97
CA LYS A 304 23.25 -18.74 10.08
C LYS A 304 23.73 -18.91 11.52
N GLU A 305 23.69 -17.86 12.34
CA GLU A 305 24.13 -17.89 13.73
C GLU A 305 23.17 -18.69 14.62
N THR A 306 21.87 -18.60 14.34
CA THR A 306 20.83 -19.30 15.10
C THR A 306 20.54 -20.70 14.58
N GLY A 307 20.97 -21.03 13.35
CA GLY A 307 20.68 -22.31 12.70
C GLY A 307 19.27 -22.44 12.16
N VAL A 308 18.46 -21.36 12.13
CA VAL A 308 17.08 -21.36 11.63
C VAL A 308 17.03 -21.16 10.12
N ARG A 309 15.90 -21.49 9.51
CA ARG A 309 15.67 -21.27 8.09
C ARG A 309 15.38 -19.79 7.80
N LEU A 310 15.79 -19.35 6.63
CA LEU A 310 15.42 -18.05 6.08
C LEU A 310 14.43 -18.26 4.93
N VAL A 311 13.25 -17.68 5.04
CA VAL A 311 12.22 -17.73 4.00
C VAL A 311 11.95 -16.32 3.48
N GLU A 312 12.08 -16.15 2.18
CA GLU A 312 11.77 -14.88 1.52
C GLU A 312 10.26 -14.79 1.26
N ILE A 313 9.66 -13.69 1.69
CA ILE A 313 8.24 -13.38 1.48
C ILE A 313 8.11 -12.11 0.64
N ASN A 314 7.01 -12.01 -0.08
CA ASN A 314 6.68 -10.82 -0.85
C ASN A 314 5.54 -10.05 -0.18
N THR A 315 5.83 -8.87 0.32
CA THR A 315 4.89 -8.03 1.07
C THR A 315 4.58 -6.70 0.38
N HIS A 316 5.45 -6.21 -0.51
CA HIS A 316 5.38 -4.86 -1.05
C HIS A 316 5.08 -4.76 -2.56
N PHE A 317 5.16 -5.84 -3.29
CA PHE A 317 4.97 -5.83 -4.74
C PHE A 317 4.13 -7.01 -5.22
N LEU A 318 3.50 -6.86 -6.37
CA LEU A 318 2.55 -7.84 -6.90
C LEU A 318 3.25 -9.11 -7.40
N GLY A 319 4.43 -8.98 -8.04
CA GLY A 319 5.21 -10.10 -8.58
C GLY A 319 4.43 -10.87 -9.65
N GLU A 320 4.30 -12.19 -9.47
CA GLU A 320 3.58 -13.07 -10.40
C GLU A 320 2.04 -13.05 -10.18
N ALA A 321 1.56 -12.45 -9.09
CA ALA A 321 0.13 -12.37 -8.78
C ALA A 321 -0.58 -11.46 -9.80
N LYS A 322 -1.83 -11.81 -10.13
CA LYS A 322 -2.63 -11.06 -11.12
C LYS A 322 -3.72 -10.22 -10.47
N SER A 323 -4.01 -10.46 -9.21
CA SER A 323 -5.00 -9.76 -8.40
C SER A 323 -4.48 -9.59 -6.99
N TYR A 324 -5.14 -8.73 -6.22
CA TYR A 324 -4.85 -8.62 -4.78
C TYR A 324 -5.11 -9.96 -4.06
N ALA A 325 -6.17 -10.68 -4.41
CA ALA A 325 -6.49 -11.97 -3.80
C ALA A 325 -5.39 -13.03 -4.06
N ASP A 326 -4.83 -13.06 -5.27
CA ASP A 326 -3.71 -13.94 -5.59
C ASP A 326 -2.46 -13.58 -4.76
N PHE A 327 -2.16 -12.29 -4.63
CA PHE A 327 -1.03 -11.80 -3.84
C PHE A 327 -1.13 -12.23 -2.38
N ILE A 328 -2.25 -11.94 -1.70
CA ILE A 328 -2.38 -12.23 -0.27
C ILE A 328 -2.47 -13.74 0.01
N ARG A 329 -3.07 -14.51 -0.91
CA ARG A 329 -3.08 -15.98 -0.84
C ARG A 329 -1.68 -16.56 -0.95
N ALA A 330 -0.86 -16.06 -1.89
CA ALA A 330 0.53 -16.49 -2.07
C ALA A 330 1.38 -16.16 -0.83
N LEU A 331 1.25 -14.95 -0.29
CA LEU A 331 1.91 -14.53 0.95
C LEU A 331 1.53 -15.47 2.11
N GLY A 332 0.24 -15.66 2.36
CA GLY A 332 -0.25 -16.51 3.45
C GLY A 332 0.21 -17.96 3.29
N THR A 333 0.19 -18.51 2.08
CA THR A 333 0.69 -19.86 1.79
C THR A 333 2.18 -19.98 2.13
N THR A 334 3.01 -19.03 1.68
CA THR A 334 4.46 -19.03 1.95
C THR A 334 4.76 -18.96 3.45
N ILE A 335 4.04 -18.11 4.19
CA ILE A 335 4.19 -18.01 5.66
C ILE A 335 3.75 -19.34 6.32
N ALA A 336 2.60 -19.86 5.97
CA ALA A 336 2.09 -21.10 6.58
C ALA A 336 2.99 -22.32 6.31
N GLU A 337 3.52 -22.46 5.09
CA GLU A 337 4.49 -23.50 4.73
C GLU A 337 5.80 -23.31 5.49
N GLY A 338 6.27 -22.08 5.62
CA GLY A 338 7.42 -21.73 6.43
C GLY A 338 7.29 -22.16 7.89
N LEU A 339 6.11 -22.03 8.48
CA LEU A 339 5.83 -22.38 9.88
C LEU A 339 5.61 -23.87 10.10
N ARG A 340 5.22 -24.66 9.08
CA ARG A 340 4.95 -26.11 9.19
C ARG A 340 6.18 -26.97 9.01
N SER A 341 7.20 -26.49 8.35
CA SER A 341 8.41 -27.22 7.97
C SER A 341 9.56 -26.98 8.93
#